data_23abf755a337f5551c9955e4b9dcfb54
#
_entry.id   23abf755a337f5551c9955e4b9dcfb54
#
_cell.length_a   1.000
_cell.length_b   1.000
_cell.length_c   1.000
_cell.angle_alpha   90.00
_cell.angle_beta   90.00
_cell.angle_gamma   90.00
#
_symmetry.space_group_name_H-M   'P 1'
#
loop_
_entity.id
_entity.type
_entity.pdbx_description
1 polymer ?
#
loop_
_entity_poly.entity_id
_entity_poly.type
_entity_poly.pdbx_seq_one_letter_code
_entity_poly.pdbx_strand_id
1 'polypeptide(L)'
;DGRTPGNRTADPEEATNIEIGLKAVFDNGYVNIALFEQSIEGFQSNVFGGTGFNLENAGKETHEGLELDGMYALSDDLVIGFSAMYIDAVYDEFLNGTCDATGLSDPEFACPTGASTIDLSGNSPAGIHELSYNVNATYSFSMPRGGNGFFRVEYLHEKDVKLADLIPFSIAKRGSDNLNASLGFTSADGEWDAMLWGRNLTDHESLISAFPTPAQPGSFSGYPNAPRTYGFTLRKNF
;
A
#
# COMPACT_ATOMS: atom_id res chain seq x y z
N ASP A 1 -26.02 -17.57 -20.57
CA ASP A 1 -25.80 -16.95 -19.28
C ASP A 1 -26.41 -17.87 -18.21
N GLY A 2 -25.63 -18.84 -17.72
CA GLY A 2 -26.05 -19.83 -16.71
C GLY A 2 -26.09 -19.30 -15.28
N ARG A 3 -26.17 -17.99 -15.09
CA ARG A 3 -26.19 -17.36 -13.78
C ARG A 3 -27.58 -17.40 -13.17
N THR A 4 -27.69 -18.01 -12.00
CA THR A 4 -28.90 -17.92 -11.19
C THR A 4 -29.19 -16.46 -10.87
N PRO A 5 -30.43 -15.95 -11.03
CA PRO A 5 -30.77 -14.53 -10.80
C PRO A 5 -30.51 -14.01 -9.37
N GLY A 6 -30.02 -14.85 -8.45
CA GLY A 6 -29.75 -14.50 -7.07
C GLY A 6 -28.34 -13.96 -6.75
N ASN A 7 -27.35 -14.10 -7.62
CA ASN A 7 -25.95 -13.78 -7.32
C ASN A 7 -25.50 -12.37 -7.78
N ARG A 8 -26.34 -11.38 -7.67
CA ARG A 8 -25.99 -9.98 -8.02
C ARG A 8 -25.67 -9.10 -6.83
N THR A 9 -25.86 -9.60 -5.64
CA THR A 9 -25.62 -8.88 -4.38
C THR A 9 -24.84 -9.79 -3.47
N ALA A 10 -23.80 -9.23 -2.82
CA ALA A 10 -23.14 -9.84 -1.68
C ALA A 10 -23.86 -9.41 -0.38
N ASP A 11 -23.77 -10.21 0.64
CA ASP A 11 -24.19 -9.83 1.99
C ASP A 11 -23.24 -8.75 2.55
N PRO A 12 -23.67 -7.93 3.51
CA PRO A 12 -22.80 -6.93 4.13
C PRO A 12 -21.63 -7.59 4.87
N GLU A 13 -20.50 -6.90 4.87
CA GLU A 13 -19.36 -7.23 5.72
C GLU A 13 -19.59 -6.72 7.14
N GLU A 14 -19.14 -7.46 8.13
CA GLU A 14 -19.15 -7.03 9.53
C GLU A 14 -17.71 -6.94 10.05
N ALA A 15 -17.27 -5.72 10.39
CA ALA A 15 -15.94 -5.49 10.93
C ALA A 15 -16.01 -5.20 12.43
N THR A 16 -15.19 -5.91 13.21
CA THR A 16 -14.96 -5.66 14.64
C THR A 16 -13.50 -5.23 14.81
N ASN A 17 -13.27 -4.09 15.46
CA ASN A 17 -11.93 -3.59 15.76
C ASN A 17 -11.76 -3.38 17.27
N ILE A 18 -10.64 -3.88 17.81
CA ILE A 18 -10.20 -3.66 19.18
C ILE A 18 -8.83 -3.01 19.12
N GLU A 19 -8.68 -1.87 19.78
CA GLU A 19 -7.44 -1.11 19.77
C GLU A 19 -7.08 -0.64 21.17
N ILE A 20 -5.79 -0.69 21.49
CA ILE A 20 -5.20 -0.04 22.66
C ILE A 20 -4.04 0.82 22.21
N GLY A 21 -4.05 2.10 22.60
CA GLY A 21 -3.03 3.04 22.16
C GLY A 21 -2.52 3.95 23.27
N LEU A 22 -1.34 4.51 23.02
CA LEU A 22 -0.70 5.55 23.82
C LEU A 22 -0.41 6.76 22.92
N LYS A 23 -0.80 7.94 23.38
CA LYS A 23 -0.44 9.22 22.75
C LYS A 23 0.36 10.04 23.73
N ALA A 24 1.62 10.33 23.37
CA ALA A 24 2.53 11.14 24.18
C ALA A 24 2.90 12.43 23.46
N VAL A 25 2.77 13.54 24.14
CA VAL A 25 3.13 14.87 23.64
C VAL A 25 4.28 15.42 24.48
N PHE A 26 5.29 15.95 23.80
CA PHE A 26 6.48 16.58 24.37
C PHE A 26 6.56 18.03 23.92
N ASP A 27 7.42 18.81 24.51
CA ASP A 27 7.61 20.22 24.11
C ASP A 27 7.96 20.37 22.62
N ASN A 28 8.72 19.42 22.08
CA ASN A 28 9.24 19.48 20.72
C ASN A 28 8.60 18.46 19.76
N GLY A 29 7.54 17.74 20.15
CA GLY A 29 6.95 16.74 19.28
C GLY A 29 5.91 15.83 19.94
N TYR A 30 5.57 14.78 19.24
CA TYR A 30 4.64 13.76 19.73
C TYR A 30 5.00 12.37 19.18
N VAL A 31 4.55 11.34 19.88
CA VAL A 31 4.60 9.94 19.47
C VAL A 31 3.26 9.29 19.80
N ASN A 32 2.70 8.58 18.85
CA ASN A 32 1.52 7.73 19.00
C ASN A 32 1.90 6.28 18.73
N ILE A 33 1.39 5.36 19.53
CA ILE A 33 1.56 3.92 19.36
C ILE A 33 0.19 3.29 19.56
N ALA A 34 -0.20 2.37 18.68
CA ALA A 34 -1.41 1.59 18.83
C ALA A 34 -1.15 0.11 18.52
N LEU A 35 -1.75 -0.77 19.30
CA LEU A 35 -1.89 -2.20 19.02
C LEU A 35 -3.34 -2.44 18.68
N PHE A 36 -3.60 -3.18 17.61
CA PHE A 36 -4.96 -3.44 17.16
C PHE A 36 -5.15 -4.89 16.73
N GLU A 37 -6.38 -5.33 16.83
CA GLU A 37 -6.90 -6.53 16.20
C GLU A 37 -8.20 -6.16 15.49
N GLN A 38 -8.29 -6.48 14.20
CA GLN A 38 -9.48 -6.29 13.38
C GLN A 38 -9.90 -7.64 12.79
N SER A 39 -11.16 -8.00 12.99
CA SER A 39 -11.80 -9.17 12.37
C SER A 39 -12.87 -8.69 11.40
N ILE A 40 -12.87 -9.23 10.19
CA ILE A 40 -13.86 -8.94 9.14
C ILE A 40 -14.56 -10.25 8.79
N GLU A 41 -15.86 -10.32 9.05
CA GLU A 41 -16.71 -11.47 8.72
C GLU A 41 -17.49 -11.18 7.44
N GLY A 42 -17.59 -12.18 6.57
CA GLY A 42 -18.28 -12.06 5.29
C GLY A 42 -17.57 -11.11 4.32
N PHE A 43 -16.23 -10.98 4.40
CA PHE A 43 -15.50 -10.06 3.51
C PHE A 43 -15.83 -10.34 2.04
N GLN A 44 -15.90 -9.28 1.24
CA GLN A 44 -16.33 -9.35 -0.15
C GLN A 44 -15.12 -9.49 -1.08
N SER A 45 -15.08 -10.58 -1.82
CA SER A 45 -14.03 -10.84 -2.81
C SER A 45 -14.58 -10.79 -4.23
N ASN A 46 -13.79 -10.21 -5.14
CA ASN A 46 -14.07 -10.23 -6.57
C ASN A 46 -13.49 -11.50 -7.19
N VAL A 47 -14.35 -12.46 -7.54
CA VAL A 47 -13.97 -13.72 -8.17
C VAL A 47 -14.18 -13.63 -9.68
N PHE A 48 -13.14 -13.94 -10.47
CA PHE A 48 -13.24 -13.98 -11.93
C PHE A 48 -13.81 -15.31 -12.41
N GLY A 49 -15.05 -15.30 -12.90
CA GLY A 49 -15.76 -16.49 -13.40
C GLY A 49 -15.51 -16.84 -14.88
N GLY A 50 -14.34 -16.48 -15.46
CA GLY A 50 -13.97 -16.77 -16.84
C GLY A 50 -14.53 -15.78 -17.87
N THR A 51 -15.67 -15.15 -17.63
CA THR A 51 -16.32 -14.16 -18.51
C THR A 51 -16.61 -12.82 -17.84
N GLY A 52 -16.40 -12.71 -16.51
CA GLY A 52 -16.64 -11.49 -15.74
C GLY A 52 -16.31 -11.69 -14.26
N PHE A 53 -16.31 -10.60 -13.52
CA PHE A 53 -16.14 -10.63 -12.09
C PHE A 53 -17.49 -10.80 -11.39
N ASN A 54 -17.51 -11.63 -10.36
CA ASN A 54 -18.62 -11.77 -9.43
C ASN A 54 -18.14 -11.28 -8.05
N LEU A 55 -19.00 -10.56 -7.37
CA LEU A 55 -18.79 -10.20 -5.98
C LEU A 55 -19.39 -11.30 -5.11
N GLU A 56 -18.60 -11.87 -4.21
CA GLU A 56 -19.00 -12.98 -3.34
C GLU A 56 -18.50 -12.72 -1.92
N ASN A 57 -19.21 -13.20 -0.91
CA ASN A 57 -18.69 -13.20 0.46
C ASN A 57 -17.77 -14.40 0.63
N ALA A 58 -16.56 -14.16 1.06
CA ALA A 58 -15.49 -15.14 1.04
C ALA A 58 -15.23 -15.83 2.38
N GLY A 59 -15.73 -15.32 3.48
CA GLY A 59 -15.54 -15.93 4.79
C GLY A 59 -15.06 -14.93 5.84
N LYS A 60 -13.93 -15.21 6.49
CA LYS A 60 -13.42 -14.39 7.59
C LYS A 60 -11.93 -14.12 7.43
N GLU A 61 -11.51 -12.89 7.73
CA GLU A 61 -10.11 -12.51 7.86
C GLU A 61 -9.84 -11.78 9.17
N THR A 62 -8.63 -11.95 9.70
CA THR A 62 -8.16 -11.26 10.90
C THR A 62 -6.85 -10.54 10.59
N HIS A 63 -6.76 -9.31 11.07
CA HIS A 63 -5.59 -8.45 10.97
C HIS A 63 -5.15 -8.06 12.37
N GLU A 64 -3.93 -8.42 12.76
CA GLU A 64 -3.31 -8.00 14.01
C GLU A 64 -2.12 -7.11 13.71
N GLY A 65 -1.94 -6.03 14.47
CA GLY A 65 -0.86 -5.13 14.12
C GLY A 65 -0.45 -4.12 15.18
N LEU A 66 0.59 -3.39 14.80
CA LEU A 66 1.15 -2.27 15.55
C LEU A 66 1.30 -1.08 14.61
N GLU A 67 0.79 0.05 15.06
CA GLU A 67 0.98 1.36 14.42
C GLU A 67 1.86 2.25 15.29
N LEU A 68 2.75 2.97 14.64
CA LEU A 68 3.62 3.97 15.24
C LEU A 68 3.65 5.19 14.34
N ASP A 69 3.40 6.37 14.89
CA ASP A 69 3.64 7.62 14.20
C ASP A 69 4.16 8.70 15.15
N GLY A 70 4.85 9.66 14.60
CA GLY A 70 5.38 10.74 15.40
C GLY A 70 6.08 11.83 14.58
N MET A 71 6.31 12.92 15.27
CA MET A 71 7.06 14.05 14.76
C MET A 71 7.88 14.65 15.90
N TYR A 72 9.11 15.05 15.60
CA TYR A 72 10.00 15.66 16.60
C TYR A 72 10.86 16.76 15.96
N ALA A 73 10.83 17.96 16.57
CA ALA A 73 11.71 19.05 16.21
C ALA A 73 13.05 18.87 16.95
N LEU A 74 14.09 18.48 16.21
CA LEU A 74 15.45 18.34 16.74
C LEU A 74 16.10 19.69 17.03
N SER A 75 15.67 20.72 16.29
CA SER A 75 16.01 22.13 16.49
C SER A 75 14.88 23.00 15.91
N ASP A 76 15.00 24.31 16.03
CA ASP A 76 14.07 25.28 15.42
C ASP A 76 14.00 25.13 13.89
N ASP A 77 15.05 24.61 13.29
CA ASP A 77 15.21 24.49 11.84
C ASP A 77 15.02 23.07 11.32
N LEU A 78 15.10 22.02 12.17
CA LEU A 78 15.08 20.62 11.74
C LEU A 78 13.97 19.84 12.41
N VAL A 79 13.03 19.37 11.58
CA VAL A 79 11.92 18.51 12.01
C VAL A 79 12.05 17.14 11.33
N ILE A 80 11.89 16.08 12.12
CA ILE A 80 11.81 14.69 11.65
C ILE A 80 10.39 14.18 11.89
N GLY A 81 9.81 13.54 10.87
CA GLY A 81 8.56 12.81 10.96
C GLY A 81 8.79 11.34 10.65
N PHE A 82 8.03 10.47 11.27
CA PHE A 82 8.06 9.03 11.00
C PHE A 82 6.69 8.41 11.19
N SER A 83 6.43 7.36 10.42
CA SER A 83 5.31 6.45 10.63
C SER A 83 5.74 5.04 10.28
N ALA A 84 5.20 4.05 10.97
CA ALA A 84 5.43 2.65 10.69
C ALA A 84 4.16 1.84 11.01
N MET A 85 3.90 0.80 10.22
CA MET A 85 2.87 -0.18 10.44
C MET A 85 3.47 -1.57 10.29
N TYR A 86 3.22 -2.41 11.26
CA TYR A 86 3.39 -3.85 11.16
C TYR A 86 2.02 -4.49 11.25
N ILE A 87 1.70 -5.37 10.31
CA ILE A 87 0.40 -6.04 10.24
C ILE A 87 0.60 -7.51 9.85
N ASP A 88 0.07 -8.40 10.65
CA ASP A 88 -0.12 -9.81 10.32
C ASP A 88 -1.59 -10.01 9.92
N ALA A 89 -1.81 -10.37 8.66
CA ALA A 89 -3.13 -10.54 8.10
C ALA A 89 -3.28 -11.97 7.59
N VAL A 90 -4.37 -12.63 7.97
CA VAL A 90 -4.65 -14.01 7.61
C VAL A 90 -6.12 -14.21 7.25
N TYR A 91 -6.37 -15.03 6.24
CA TYR A 91 -7.70 -15.58 6.00
C TYR A 91 -7.98 -16.67 7.03
N ASP A 92 -8.81 -16.39 8.01
CA ASP A 92 -9.27 -17.43 8.96
C ASP A 92 -10.11 -18.49 8.25
N GLU A 93 -10.95 -18.05 7.31
CA GLU A 93 -11.78 -18.90 6.46
C GLU A 93 -11.93 -18.29 5.07
N PHE A 94 -11.48 -18.99 4.02
CA PHE A 94 -11.71 -18.62 2.63
C PHE A 94 -11.78 -19.88 1.74
N LEU A 95 -12.90 -20.59 1.82
CA LEU A 95 -13.09 -21.92 1.21
C LEU A 95 -13.32 -21.88 -0.30
N ASN A 96 -13.72 -20.74 -0.85
CA ASN A 96 -14.13 -20.57 -2.24
C ASN A 96 -13.23 -19.59 -3.01
N GLY A 97 -11.97 -19.47 -2.65
CA GLY A 97 -10.99 -18.66 -3.36
C GLY A 97 -10.88 -19.08 -4.83
N THR A 98 -10.60 -18.11 -5.71
CA THR A 98 -10.37 -18.40 -7.13
C THR A 98 -9.11 -19.25 -7.27
N CYS A 99 -9.12 -20.26 -8.15
CA CYS A 99 -7.97 -21.08 -8.48
C CYS A 99 -7.60 -20.97 -9.96
N ASP A 100 -6.37 -21.39 -10.31
CA ASP A 100 -5.93 -21.43 -11.70
C ASP A 100 -6.41 -22.71 -12.39
N ALA A 101 -7.47 -22.57 -13.21
CA ALA A 101 -8.01 -23.67 -14.00
C ALA A 101 -7.05 -24.17 -15.09
N THR A 102 -6.01 -23.41 -15.44
CA THR A 102 -5.04 -23.80 -16.48
C THR A 102 -3.91 -24.65 -15.94
N GLY A 103 -3.66 -24.59 -14.63
CA GLY A 103 -2.53 -25.27 -13.97
C GLY A 103 -1.14 -24.79 -14.43
N LEU A 104 -1.09 -23.64 -15.11
CA LEU A 104 0.16 -23.08 -15.65
C LEU A 104 0.83 -22.07 -14.69
N SER A 105 0.12 -21.65 -13.67
CA SER A 105 0.69 -20.88 -12.56
C SER A 105 1.29 -21.80 -11.50
N ASP A 106 1.48 -21.30 -10.29
CA ASP A 106 2.00 -22.10 -9.18
C ASP A 106 1.07 -23.30 -8.89
N PRO A 107 1.62 -24.53 -8.74
CA PRO A 107 0.83 -25.71 -8.37
C PRO A 107 0.01 -25.52 -7.09
N GLU A 108 0.42 -24.65 -6.18
CA GLU A 108 -0.30 -24.30 -4.96
C GLU A 108 -1.68 -23.68 -5.25
N PHE A 109 -1.81 -22.96 -6.37
CA PHE A 109 -3.04 -22.29 -6.77
C PHE A 109 -3.80 -22.99 -7.90
N ALA A 110 -3.32 -24.15 -8.33
CA ALA A 110 -4.00 -24.93 -9.36
C ALA A 110 -5.36 -25.44 -8.86
N CYS A 111 -6.38 -25.37 -9.71
CA CYS A 111 -7.67 -25.94 -9.37
C CYS A 111 -7.57 -27.47 -9.17
N PRO A 112 -8.08 -28.01 -8.06
CA PRO A 112 -8.25 -29.45 -7.91
C PRO A 112 -9.12 -30.01 -9.05
N THR A 113 -8.87 -31.27 -9.44
CA THR A 113 -9.63 -31.91 -10.52
C THR A 113 -11.14 -31.85 -10.29
N GLY A 114 -11.86 -31.16 -11.18
CA GLY A 114 -13.32 -31.00 -11.10
C GLY A 114 -13.80 -29.87 -10.19
N ALA A 115 -12.89 -29.11 -9.55
CA ALA A 115 -13.22 -27.93 -8.79
C ALA A 115 -13.00 -26.65 -9.60
N SER A 116 -13.66 -25.58 -9.21
CA SER A 116 -13.49 -24.20 -9.73
C SER A 116 -12.97 -23.23 -8.69
N THR A 117 -12.79 -23.69 -7.45
CA THR A 117 -12.32 -22.91 -6.31
C THR A 117 -11.31 -23.72 -5.50
N ILE A 118 -10.53 -23.01 -4.67
CA ILE A 118 -9.54 -23.56 -3.76
C ILE A 118 -9.74 -22.96 -2.36
N ASP A 119 -9.35 -23.70 -1.34
CA ASP A 119 -9.31 -23.22 0.03
C ASP A 119 -8.03 -22.38 0.24
N LEU A 120 -8.21 -21.09 0.52
CA LEU A 120 -7.15 -20.14 0.82
C LEU A 120 -7.02 -19.83 2.31
N SER A 121 -7.75 -20.54 3.17
CA SER A 121 -7.67 -20.37 4.62
C SER A 121 -6.23 -20.59 5.11
N GLY A 122 -5.78 -19.74 6.03
CA GLY A 122 -4.41 -19.73 6.55
C GLY A 122 -3.40 -18.96 5.69
N ASN A 123 -3.78 -18.49 4.50
CA ASN A 123 -2.92 -17.65 3.68
C ASN A 123 -3.05 -16.18 4.05
N SER A 124 -1.99 -15.40 3.79
CA SER A 124 -2.06 -13.94 3.90
C SER A 124 -2.77 -13.34 2.69
N PRO A 125 -3.70 -12.40 2.88
CA PRO A 125 -4.36 -11.67 1.81
C PRO A 125 -3.36 -10.93 0.90
N ALA A 126 -3.65 -10.91 -0.40
CA ALA A 126 -2.85 -10.15 -1.34
C ALA A 126 -3.00 -8.63 -1.11
N GLY A 127 -1.95 -7.87 -1.35
CA GLY A 127 -1.96 -6.41 -1.27
C GLY A 127 -1.71 -5.81 0.10
N ILE A 128 -1.63 -6.62 1.16
CA ILE A 128 -1.35 -6.17 2.53
C ILE A 128 0.14 -6.33 2.84
N HIS A 129 0.84 -5.20 2.97
CA HIS A 129 2.26 -5.20 3.33
C HIS A 129 2.42 -5.49 4.82
N GLU A 130 3.12 -6.57 5.16
CA GLU A 130 3.41 -6.94 6.56
C GLU A 130 4.17 -5.84 7.31
N LEU A 131 5.03 -5.11 6.61
CA LEU A 131 5.78 -3.97 7.17
C LEU A 131 5.79 -2.83 6.17
N SER A 132 5.40 -1.65 6.63
CA SER A 132 5.59 -0.40 5.92
C SER A 132 6.09 0.68 6.87
N TYR A 133 6.99 1.54 6.42
CA TYR A 133 7.38 2.72 7.18
C TYR A 133 7.79 3.88 6.28
N ASN A 134 7.55 5.07 6.78
CA ASN A 134 8.00 6.34 6.20
C ASN A 134 8.82 7.10 7.22
N VAL A 135 9.95 7.63 6.78
CA VAL A 135 10.76 8.57 7.56
C VAL A 135 11.02 9.79 6.71
N ASN A 136 10.80 10.96 7.26
CA ASN A 136 11.07 12.21 6.57
C ASN A 136 11.78 13.21 7.48
N ALA A 137 12.57 14.08 6.86
CA ALA A 137 13.23 15.19 7.53
C ALA A 137 13.07 16.46 6.70
N THR A 138 12.76 17.55 7.38
CA THR A 138 12.68 18.88 6.77
C THR A 138 13.59 19.82 7.52
N TYR A 139 14.56 20.39 6.80
CA TYR A 139 15.46 21.43 7.30
C TYR A 139 15.06 22.76 6.66
N SER A 140 14.71 23.73 7.49
CA SER A 140 14.33 25.09 7.10
C SER A 140 15.51 26.04 7.32
N PHE A 141 15.68 27.02 6.46
CA PHE A 141 16.75 28.00 6.60
C PHE A 141 16.34 29.37 6.06
N SER A 142 16.90 30.43 6.67
CA SER A 142 16.73 31.80 6.19
C SER A 142 17.82 32.17 5.18
N MET A 143 17.44 32.97 4.17
CA MET A 143 18.39 33.39 3.14
C MET A 143 19.00 34.76 3.43
N PRO A 144 20.27 35.02 3.05
CA PRO A 144 20.98 36.25 3.38
C PRO A 144 20.34 37.56 2.88
N ARG A 145 19.46 37.49 1.85
CA ARG A 145 18.74 38.62 1.26
C ARG A 145 17.28 38.68 1.62
N GLY A 146 16.90 37.95 2.68
CA GLY A 146 15.52 37.71 3.05
C GLY A 146 14.90 36.57 2.25
N GLY A 147 13.72 36.11 2.70
CA GLY A 147 13.10 34.89 2.21
C GLY A 147 13.56 33.65 2.97
N ASN A 148 12.92 32.55 2.69
CA ASN A 148 13.13 31.28 3.37
C ASN A 148 13.38 30.15 2.37
N GLY A 149 14.09 29.13 2.80
CA GLY A 149 14.25 27.91 2.04
C GLY A 149 14.02 26.70 2.91
N PHE A 150 13.81 25.57 2.28
CA PHE A 150 13.77 24.27 2.95
C PHE A 150 14.43 23.20 2.08
N PHE A 151 14.98 22.24 2.74
CA PHE A 151 15.36 20.95 2.16
C PHE A 151 14.53 19.85 2.85
N ARG A 152 13.83 19.04 2.06
CA ARG A 152 13.07 17.89 2.55
C ARG A 152 13.56 16.64 1.87
N VAL A 153 13.71 15.60 2.68
CA VAL A 153 13.95 14.23 2.23
C VAL A 153 12.88 13.33 2.84
N GLU A 154 12.44 12.32 2.10
CA GLU A 154 11.44 11.35 2.52
C GLU A 154 11.81 9.99 1.97
N TYR A 155 11.78 8.98 2.82
CA TYR A 155 12.00 7.59 2.45
C TYR A 155 10.80 6.74 2.87
N LEU A 156 10.23 6.02 1.89
CA LEU A 156 9.16 5.05 2.08
C LEU A 156 9.70 3.66 1.80
N HIS A 157 9.51 2.76 2.75
CA HIS A 157 9.70 1.32 2.59
C HIS A 157 8.38 0.58 2.74
N GLU A 158 8.10 -0.34 1.82
CA GLU A 158 7.00 -1.31 1.92
C GLU A 158 7.57 -2.69 1.60
N LYS A 159 7.43 -3.63 2.54
CA LYS A 159 7.85 -5.02 2.33
C LYS A 159 7.10 -5.62 1.14
N ASP A 160 7.79 -6.44 0.36
CA ASP A 160 7.19 -7.12 -0.79
C ASP A 160 5.93 -7.91 -0.40
N VAL A 161 4.88 -7.81 -1.22
CA VAL A 161 3.60 -8.50 -1.06
C VAL A 161 3.11 -9.08 -2.39
N LYS A 162 2.31 -10.14 -2.34
CA LYS A 162 1.57 -10.65 -3.50
C LYS A 162 0.66 -9.55 -4.05
N LEU A 163 0.56 -9.44 -5.37
CA LEU A 163 -0.33 -8.48 -6.04
C LEU A 163 -1.77 -8.97 -6.16
N ALA A 164 -1.95 -10.28 -6.23
CA ALA A 164 -3.24 -10.96 -6.21
C ALA A 164 -3.01 -12.41 -5.73
N ASP A 165 -4.04 -13.05 -5.15
CA ASP A 165 -3.93 -14.40 -4.60
C ASP A 165 -3.51 -15.44 -5.64
N LEU A 166 -3.95 -15.29 -6.89
CA LEU A 166 -3.61 -16.20 -8.00
C LEU A 166 -2.25 -15.95 -8.65
N ILE A 167 -1.53 -14.91 -8.27
CA ILE A 167 -0.24 -14.60 -8.88
C ILE A 167 0.87 -15.03 -7.95
N PRO A 168 1.71 -16.00 -8.36
CA PRO A 168 2.85 -16.42 -7.57
C PRO A 168 3.75 -15.24 -7.21
N PHE A 169 4.19 -15.20 -5.96
CA PHE A 169 5.11 -14.17 -5.46
C PHE A 169 6.41 -14.08 -6.29
N SER A 170 6.83 -15.22 -6.87
CA SER A 170 7.99 -15.30 -7.73
C SER A 170 7.81 -14.63 -9.11
N ILE A 171 6.54 -14.44 -9.54
CA ILE A 171 6.21 -13.85 -10.84
C ILE A 171 5.97 -12.36 -10.69
N ALA A 172 5.16 -11.97 -9.71
CA ALA A 172 4.84 -10.56 -9.50
C ALA A 172 4.64 -10.24 -8.02
N LYS A 173 5.34 -9.23 -7.58
CA LYS A 173 5.27 -8.70 -6.23
C LYS A 173 5.29 -7.18 -6.26
N ARG A 174 4.74 -6.58 -5.22
CA ARG A 174 4.79 -5.15 -4.99
C ARG A 174 5.50 -4.87 -3.68
N GLY A 175 6.49 -4.03 -3.72
CA GLY A 175 7.14 -3.43 -2.59
C GLY A 175 7.55 -2.01 -2.93
N SER A 176 8.10 -1.28 -2.01
CA SER A 176 8.58 0.07 -2.24
C SER A 176 9.85 0.34 -1.46
N ASP A 177 10.83 0.93 -2.14
CA ASP A 177 12.04 1.53 -1.57
C ASP A 177 12.23 2.91 -2.22
N ASN A 178 11.32 3.83 -1.91
CA ASN A 178 11.24 5.13 -2.56
C ASN A 178 11.93 6.22 -1.74
N LEU A 179 12.94 6.86 -2.33
CA LEU A 179 13.53 8.09 -1.83
C LEU A 179 13.03 9.28 -2.65
N ASN A 180 12.48 10.28 -1.97
CA ASN A 180 12.08 11.56 -2.54
C ASN A 180 12.86 12.67 -1.89
N ALA A 181 13.22 13.73 -2.65
CA ALA A 181 13.84 14.91 -2.09
C ALA A 181 13.34 16.18 -2.79
N SER A 182 13.31 17.27 -2.05
CA SER A 182 12.98 18.58 -2.60
C SER A 182 13.76 19.69 -1.91
N LEU A 183 14.08 20.73 -2.69
CA LEU A 183 14.70 21.96 -2.23
C LEU A 183 13.79 23.12 -2.70
N GLY A 184 13.24 23.84 -1.75
CA GLY A 184 12.30 24.94 -2.01
C GLY A 184 12.82 26.27 -1.50
N PHE A 185 12.39 27.34 -2.14
CA PHE A 185 12.71 28.73 -1.79
C PHE A 185 11.46 29.60 -1.94
N THR A 186 11.26 30.49 -0.98
CA THR A 186 10.27 31.57 -1.05
C THR A 186 10.98 32.91 -0.96
N SER A 187 10.69 33.83 -1.87
CA SER A 187 11.28 35.18 -1.87
C SER A 187 10.90 35.99 -0.64
N ALA A 188 11.67 37.06 -0.35
CA ALA A 188 11.48 37.90 0.83
C ALA A 188 10.11 38.61 0.87
N ASP A 189 9.57 38.95 -0.29
CA ASP A 189 8.24 39.58 -0.47
C ASP A 189 7.10 38.53 -0.50
N GLY A 190 7.41 37.21 -0.53
CA GLY A 190 6.44 36.14 -0.65
C GLY A 190 5.80 36.00 -2.02
N GLU A 191 6.23 36.79 -3.01
CA GLU A 191 5.64 36.75 -4.35
C GLU A 191 6.11 35.55 -5.18
N TRP A 192 7.31 35.01 -4.92
CA TRP A 192 7.89 33.95 -5.71
C TRP A 192 8.21 32.72 -4.87
N ASP A 193 7.76 31.57 -5.36
CA ASP A 193 8.16 30.25 -4.87
C ASP A 193 8.87 29.49 -5.98
N ALA A 194 10.00 28.90 -5.67
CA ALA A 194 10.74 28.01 -6.56
C ALA A 194 11.04 26.69 -5.85
N MET A 195 10.85 25.56 -6.54
CA MET A 195 11.13 24.25 -5.97
C MET A 195 11.78 23.34 -7.02
N LEU A 196 12.90 22.75 -6.65
CA LEU A 196 13.51 21.63 -7.34
C LEU A 196 13.11 20.35 -6.60
N TRP A 197 12.69 19.34 -7.32
CA TRP A 197 12.26 18.08 -6.71
C TRP A 197 12.68 16.87 -7.52
N GLY A 198 12.85 15.74 -6.81
CA GLY A 198 13.05 14.43 -7.40
C GLY A 198 12.18 13.39 -6.68
N ARG A 199 11.60 12.50 -7.43
CA ARG A 199 10.79 11.39 -6.95
C ARG A 199 11.36 10.07 -7.42
N ASN A 200 11.20 9.05 -6.58
CA ASN A 200 11.78 7.73 -6.81
C ASN A 200 13.28 7.82 -7.16
N LEU A 201 14.05 8.52 -6.33
CA LEU A 201 15.49 8.74 -6.56
C LEU A 201 16.31 7.44 -6.49
N THR A 202 15.81 6.44 -5.81
CA THR A 202 16.33 5.07 -5.77
C THR A 202 16.16 4.34 -7.11
N ASP A 203 15.28 4.85 -7.99
CA ASP A 203 14.89 4.19 -9.24
C ASP A 203 14.33 2.78 -9.02
N HIS A 204 13.59 2.63 -7.91
CA HIS A 204 12.98 1.36 -7.55
C HIS A 204 11.90 0.98 -8.56
N GLU A 205 12.00 -0.20 -9.12
CA GLU A 205 11.04 -0.75 -10.07
C GLU A 205 10.16 -1.79 -9.38
N SER A 206 8.85 -1.60 -9.44
CA SER A 206 7.85 -2.55 -8.93
C SER A 206 6.59 -2.52 -9.78
N LEU A 207 5.74 -3.52 -9.62
CA LEU A 207 4.40 -3.51 -10.20
C LEU A 207 3.41 -2.95 -9.19
N ILE A 208 2.55 -2.04 -9.63
CA ILE A 208 1.45 -1.51 -8.80
C ILE A 208 0.21 -2.40 -8.89
N SER A 209 0.07 -3.16 -9.98
CA SER A 209 -1.00 -4.12 -10.19
C SER A 209 -0.56 -5.18 -11.17
N ALA A 210 -1.05 -6.41 -11.00
CA ALA A 210 -0.88 -7.50 -11.96
C ALA A 210 -2.14 -8.37 -11.98
N PHE A 211 -2.38 -9.03 -13.12
CA PHE A 211 -3.52 -9.93 -13.31
C PHE A 211 -3.21 -10.98 -14.38
N PRO A 212 -3.85 -12.16 -14.33
CA PRO A 212 -3.76 -13.12 -15.43
C PRO A 212 -4.24 -12.49 -16.74
N THR A 213 -3.45 -12.63 -17.81
CA THR A 213 -3.78 -12.01 -19.10
C THR A 213 -5.03 -12.68 -19.70
N PRO A 214 -6.12 -11.94 -19.96
CA PRO A 214 -7.33 -12.52 -20.54
C PRO A 214 -7.07 -13.28 -21.85
N ALA A 215 -7.63 -14.48 -21.98
CA ALA A 215 -7.51 -15.36 -23.15
C ALA A 215 -6.06 -15.77 -23.53
N GLN A 216 -5.11 -15.63 -22.61
CA GLN A 216 -3.71 -16.05 -22.76
C GLN A 216 -3.25 -16.87 -21.54
N PRO A 217 -3.63 -18.13 -21.43
CA PRO A 217 -3.29 -18.99 -20.30
C PRO A 217 -1.78 -19.00 -20.02
N GLY A 218 -1.40 -18.93 -18.75
CA GLY A 218 0.00 -18.88 -18.30
C GLY A 218 0.71 -17.54 -18.50
N SER A 219 0.00 -16.50 -18.98
CA SER A 219 0.55 -15.15 -19.15
C SER A 219 -0.01 -14.21 -18.10
N PHE A 220 0.81 -13.25 -17.67
CA PHE A 220 0.43 -12.21 -16.72
C PHE A 220 0.68 -10.84 -17.33
N SER A 221 -0.23 -9.92 -17.07
CA SER A 221 -0.12 -8.51 -17.42
C SER A 221 0.03 -7.69 -16.14
N GLY A 222 0.78 -6.59 -16.19
CA GLY A 222 0.98 -5.73 -15.04
C GLY A 222 1.25 -4.27 -15.41
N TYR A 223 1.05 -3.39 -14.45
CA TYR A 223 1.34 -1.97 -14.56
C TYR A 223 2.53 -1.63 -13.65
N PRO A 224 3.64 -1.08 -14.20
CA PRO A 224 4.77 -0.66 -13.40
C PRO A 224 4.46 0.62 -12.63
N ASN A 225 5.22 0.85 -11.55
CA ASN A 225 5.24 2.13 -10.86
C ASN A 225 5.86 3.23 -11.72
N ALA A 226 5.73 4.49 -11.28
CA ALA A 226 6.38 5.61 -11.95
C ALA A 226 7.93 5.49 -11.79
N PRO A 227 8.69 5.67 -12.89
CA PRO A 227 10.15 5.69 -12.82
C PRO A 227 10.66 6.92 -12.08
N ARG A 228 11.97 6.99 -11.84
CA ARG A 228 12.61 8.19 -11.31
C ARG A 228 12.30 9.43 -12.14
N THR A 229 11.84 10.48 -11.49
CA THR A 229 11.47 11.75 -12.14
C THR A 229 12.07 12.92 -11.40
N TYR A 230 12.35 13.99 -12.15
CA TYR A 230 12.83 15.27 -11.62
C TYR A 230 11.98 16.39 -12.19
N GLY A 231 11.85 17.45 -11.42
CA GLY A 231 11.11 18.61 -11.87
C GLY A 231 11.54 19.89 -11.18
N PHE A 232 11.19 20.97 -11.84
CA PHE A 232 11.29 22.32 -11.33
C PHE A 232 9.91 22.96 -11.36
N THR A 233 9.54 23.62 -10.28
CA THR A 233 8.29 24.36 -10.14
C THR A 233 8.62 25.81 -9.83
N LEU A 234 8.03 26.74 -10.58
CA LEU A 234 8.09 28.16 -10.30
C LEU A 234 6.66 28.69 -10.19
N ARG A 235 6.36 29.40 -9.10
CA ARG A 235 5.06 30.02 -8.85
C ARG A 235 5.24 31.51 -8.59
N LYS A 236 4.37 32.31 -9.17
CA LYS A 236 4.22 33.71 -8.81
C LYS A 236 2.85 33.94 -8.20
N ASN A 237 2.81 34.54 -7.01
CA ASN A 237 1.61 35.02 -6.34
C ASN A 237 1.42 36.49 -6.70
N PHE A 238 0.20 36.90 -7.03
CA PHE A 238 -0.15 38.29 -7.45
C PHE A 238 -1.03 38.96 -6.40
#